data_a55f512029d2a4436ee1ad92aba78788
#
_entry.id   a55f512029d2a4436ee1ad92aba78788
#
_cell.length_a   1.000
_cell.length_b   1.000
_cell.length_c   1.000
_cell.angle_alpha   90.00
_cell.angle_beta   90.00
_cell.angle_gamma   90.00
#
_symmetry.space_group_name_H-M   'P 1'
#
loop_
_entity.id
_entity.type
_entity.pdbx_description
1 polymer ?
#
loop_
_entity_poly.entity_id
_entity_poly.type
_entity_poly.pdbx_seq_one_letter_code
_entity_poly.pdbx_strand_id
1 'polypeptide(L)'
;MGALYGLNGKLKMLPKTLAICGKKGYPFRMFSKPLESQCPPDTPMWLFKAACRFSGMFGKINHVPMPDYLIFPESIESGDSYEEFKHNFITYLTDIPDGICETYIHPALDTDEMKAITGRWQRRYWEYLIMKDPDIYKAFDEHNIKLISYRDLVKLKKIN
;
A
#
# COMPACT_ATOMS: atom_id res chain seq x y z
N MET A 1 -12.26 1.74 -7.38
CA MET A 1 -12.64 0.51 -6.67
C MET A 1 -12.80 0.86 -5.21
N GLY A 2 -13.97 0.61 -4.62
CA GLY A 2 -14.14 0.77 -3.18
C GLY A 2 -13.22 -0.18 -2.45
N ALA A 3 -12.46 0.33 -1.50
CA ALA A 3 -11.66 -0.52 -0.65
C ALA A 3 -12.59 -1.47 0.12
N LEU A 4 -12.36 -2.76 0.01
CA LEU A 4 -13.16 -3.79 0.68
C LEU A 4 -12.78 -3.88 2.18
N TYR A 5 -12.76 -2.72 2.85
CA TYR A 5 -12.33 -2.60 4.26
C TYR A 5 -13.05 -3.55 5.23
N GLY A 6 -14.22 -4.05 4.89
CA GLY A 6 -14.95 -5.00 5.73
C GLY A 6 -14.60 -6.48 5.49
N LEU A 7 -13.95 -6.82 4.38
CA LEU A 7 -13.64 -8.21 4.07
C LEU A 7 -12.39 -8.73 4.78
N ASN A 8 -11.46 -7.84 5.10
CA ASN A 8 -10.20 -8.20 5.75
C ASN A 8 -10.41 -8.75 7.19
N GLY A 9 -11.46 -8.29 7.87
CA GLY A 9 -11.82 -8.77 9.22
C GLY A 9 -12.75 -9.98 9.26
N LYS A 10 -13.31 -10.41 8.11
CA LYS A 10 -14.24 -11.54 8.05
C LYS A 10 -13.54 -12.78 7.51
N LEU A 11 -12.94 -13.57 8.38
CA LEU A 11 -12.21 -14.81 8.04
C LEU A 11 -12.96 -15.74 7.07
N LYS A 12 -14.31 -15.77 7.14
CA LYS A 12 -15.13 -16.60 6.24
C LYS A 12 -15.26 -16.03 4.81
N MET A 13 -15.06 -14.72 4.64
CA MET A 13 -15.22 -14.07 3.33
C MET A 13 -13.92 -14.06 2.52
N LEU A 14 -12.78 -13.90 3.17
CA LEU A 14 -11.49 -13.83 2.51
C LEU A 14 -11.19 -15.04 1.60
N PRO A 15 -11.31 -16.31 2.05
CA PRO A 15 -11.06 -17.46 1.18
C PRO A 15 -11.96 -17.49 -0.06
N LYS A 16 -13.24 -17.14 0.10
CA LYS A 16 -14.20 -17.11 -1.04
C LYS A 16 -13.82 -16.01 -2.03
N THR A 17 -13.44 -14.84 -1.54
CA THR A 17 -13.00 -13.72 -2.39
C THR A 17 -11.75 -14.09 -3.17
N LEU A 18 -10.74 -14.66 -2.50
CA LEU A 18 -9.51 -15.11 -3.15
C LEU A 18 -9.77 -16.20 -4.20
N ALA A 19 -10.66 -17.16 -3.93
CA ALA A 19 -11.05 -18.17 -4.89
C ALA A 19 -11.69 -17.56 -6.16
N ILE A 20 -12.54 -16.54 -6.00
CA ILE A 20 -13.13 -15.82 -7.14
C ILE A 20 -12.06 -15.03 -7.89
N CYS A 21 -11.19 -14.32 -7.18
CA CYS A 21 -10.09 -13.56 -7.79
C CYS A 21 -9.17 -14.46 -8.60
N GLY A 22 -8.76 -15.60 -8.03
CA GLY A 22 -7.92 -16.57 -8.74
C GLY A 22 -8.58 -17.12 -9.99
N LYS A 23 -9.84 -17.57 -9.89
CA LYS A 23 -10.61 -18.05 -11.05
C LYS A 23 -10.73 -17.02 -12.17
N LYS A 24 -10.80 -15.75 -11.84
CA LYS A 24 -10.93 -14.63 -12.79
C LYS A 24 -9.59 -14.01 -13.19
N GLY A 25 -8.48 -14.41 -12.59
CA GLY A 25 -7.18 -13.79 -12.80
C GLY A 25 -7.10 -12.33 -12.28
N TYR A 26 -7.92 -11.98 -11.30
CA TYR A 26 -7.94 -10.64 -10.73
C TYR A 26 -6.90 -10.52 -9.63
N PRO A 27 -6.11 -9.45 -9.59
CA PRO A 27 -5.24 -9.16 -8.47
C PRO A 27 -6.08 -8.73 -7.26
N PHE A 28 -5.55 -9.01 -6.07
CA PHE A 28 -6.22 -8.66 -4.83
C PHE A 28 -5.30 -7.87 -3.90
N ARG A 29 -5.80 -6.76 -3.38
CA ARG A 29 -5.10 -5.91 -2.44
C ARG A 29 -5.14 -6.52 -1.05
N MET A 30 -4.11 -7.29 -0.72
CA MET A 30 -3.91 -7.87 0.60
C MET A 30 -2.43 -8.19 0.76
N PHE A 31 -1.87 -7.96 1.94
CA PHE A 31 -0.50 -8.34 2.23
C PHE A 31 -0.36 -9.87 2.34
N SER A 32 0.74 -10.39 1.85
CA SER A 32 1.10 -11.81 1.94
C SER A 32 2.24 -12.07 2.92
N LYS A 33 3.02 -11.03 3.23
CA LYS A 33 4.12 -11.06 4.19
C LYS A 33 3.90 -10.05 5.32
N PRO A 34 4.27 -10.39 6.56
CA PRO A 34 4.20 -9.44 7.66
C PRO A 34 5.34 -8.43 7.59
N LEU A 35 5.04 -7.17 7.81
CA LEU A 35 5.99 -6.10 8.09
C LEU A 35 5.70 -5.59 9.50
N GLU A 36 6.67 -5.71 10.40
CA GLU A 36 6.44 -5.44 11.84
C GLU A 36 6.00 -4.02 12.12
N SER A 37 6.56 -3.04 11.39
CA SER A 37 6.16 -1.64 11.47
C SER A 37 4.69 -1.38 11.06
N GLN A 38 4.04 -2.32 10.42
CA GLN A 38 2.65 -2.22 9.95
C GLN A 38 1.68 -3.03 10.81
N CYS A 39 2.14 -3.57 11.94
CA CYS A 39 1.27 -4.24 12.88
C CYS A 39 0.37 -3.22 13.58
N PRO A 40 -0.97 -3.39 13.56
CA PRO A 40 -1.85 -2.49 14.27
C PRO A 40 -1.52 -2.45 15.78
N PRO A 41 -1.60 -1.29 16.44
CA PRO A 41 -1.16 -1.12 17.85
C PRO A 41 -1.82 -2.11 18.84
N ASP A 42 -3.09 -2.42 18.63
CA ASP A 42 -3.87 -3.29 19.52
C ASP A 42 -3.85 -4.76 19.10
N THR A 43 -3.00 -5.12 18.13
CA THR A 43 -2.93 -6.48 17.60
C THR A 43 -1.65 -7.16 18.06
N PRO A 44 -1.73 -8.31 18.78
CA PRO A 44 -0.54 -9.07 19.11
C PRO A 44 0.24 -9.46 17.86
N MET A 45 1.56 -9.26 17.87
CA MET A 45 2.43 -9.51 16.71
C MET A 45 2.28 -10.93 16.14
N TRP A 46 2.15 -11.94 17.00
CA TRP A 46 1.95 -13.32 16.54
C TRP A 46 0.65 -13.50 15.75
N LEU A 47 -0.43 -12.81 16.15
CA LEU A 47 -1.72 -12.86 15.47
C LEU A 47 -1.64 -12.16 14.11
N PHE A 48 -0.97 -11.00 14.05
CA PHE A 48 -0.69 -10.31 12.80
C PHE A 48 0.12 -11.19 11.83
N LYS A 49 1.23 -11.79 12.31
CA LYS A 49 2.03 -12.72 11.50
C LYS A 49 1.22 -13.93 11.02
N ALA A 50 0.35 -14.48 11.85
CA ALA A 50 -0.53 -15.60 11.48
C ALA A 50 -1.54 -15.17 10.40
N ALA A 51 -2.16 -14.00 10.53
CA ALA A 51 -3.09 -13.47 9.53
C ALA A 51 -2.42 -13.24 8.17
N CYS A 52 -1.20 -12.67 8.14
CA CYS A 52 -0.43 -12.50 6.91
C CYS A 52 -0.12 -13.84 6.23
N ARG A 53 0.37 -14.83 7.01
CA ARG A 53 0.66 -16.17 6.48
C ARG A 53 -0.60 -16.86 5.93
N PHE A 54 -1.71 -16.75 6.64
CA PHE A 54 -2.99 -17.28 6.19
C PHE A 54 -3.41 -16.66 4.85
N SER A 55 -3.39 -15.34 4.76
CA SER A 55 -3.73 -14.61 3.54
C SER A 55 -2.80 -14.98 2.37
N GLY A 56 -1.48 -15.03 2.62
CA GLY A 56 -0.49 -15.42 1.63
C GLY A 56 -0.67 -16.87 1.14
N MET A 57 -0.95 -17.80 2.05
CA MET A 57 -1.23 -19.21 1.71
C MET A 57 -2.48 -19.34 0.81
N PHE A 58 -3.60 -18.71 1.19
CA PHE A 58 -4.81 -18.74 0.38
C PHE A 58 -4.65 -18.04 -0.96
N GLY A 59 -3.88 -16.94 -0.99
CA GLY A 59 -3.51 -16.28 -2.25
C GLY A 59 -2.74 -17.22 -3.19
N LYS A 60 -1.74 -17.93 -2.68
CA LYS A 60 -0.94 -18.90 -3.45
C LYS A 60 -1.80 -20.07 -3.96
N ILE A 61 -2.60 -20.71 -3.08
CA ILE A 61 -3.45 -21.84 -3.45
C ILE A 61 -4.42 -21.46 -4.57
N ASN A 62 -4.91 -20.23 -4.59
CA ASN A 62 -5.85 -19.76 -5.60
C ASN A 62 -5.17 -19.01 -6.77
N HIS A 63 -3.84 -18.98 -6.82
CA HIS A 63 -3.07 -18.27 -7.85
C HIS A 63 -3.44 -16.79 -8.00
N VAL A 64 -3.75 -16.12 -6.88
CA VAL A 64 -4.14 -14.70 -6.86
C VAL A 64 -2.90 -13.82 -6.86
N PRO A 65 -2.70 -12.92 -7.83
CA PRO A 65 -1.65 -11.91 -7.77
C PRO A 65 -1.89 -10.94 -6.62
N MET A 66 -0.97 -10.92 -5.66
CA MET A 66 -1.04 -10.08 -4.47
C MET A 66 0.32 -9.39 -4.25
N PRO A 67 0.36 -8.17 -3.71
CA PRO A 67 1.60 -7.58 -3.23
C PRO A 67 2.19 -8.42 -2.09
N ASP A 68 3.48 -8.31 -1.88
CA ASP A 68 4.15 -8.93 -0.74
C ASP A 68 3.81 -8.16 0.54
N TYR A 69 3.86 -6.83 0.48
CA TYR A 69 3.63 -5.93 1.61
C TYR A 69 2.61 -4.85 1.28
N LEU A 70 1.79 -4.48 2.26
CA LEU A 70 1.06 -3.22 2.27
C LEU A 70 1.76 -2.29 3.25
N ILE A 71 2.08 -1.10 2.80
CA ILE A 71 2.78 -0.10 3.59
C ILE A 71 1.87 1.12 3.70
N PHE A 72 1.58 1.54 4.93
CA PHE A 72 0.67 2.63 5.19
C PHE A 72 1.43 3.95 5.32
N PRO A 73 1.19 4.91 4.42
CA PRO A 73 1.89 6.19 4.43
C PRO A 73 1.48 7.11 5.60
N GLU A 74 0.47 6.72 6.39
CA GLU A 74 0.09 7.43 7.60
C GLU A 74 1.22 7.51 8.63
N SER A 75 2.19 6.60 8.56
CA SER A 75 3.40 6.63 9.39
C SER A 75 4.38 7.74 8.98
N ILE A 76 4.23 8.31 7.77
CA ILE A 76 5.05 9.44 7.35
C ILE A 76 4.58 10.70 8.08
N GLU A 77 5.46 11.31 8.85
CA GLU A 77 5.18 12.59 9.48
C GLU A 77 4.97 13.66 8.41
N SER A 78 3.91 14.46 8.58
CA SER A 78 3.60 15.51 7.60
C SER A 78 4.60 16.65 7.68
N GLY A 79 5.14 16.96 8.87
CA GLY A 79 5.95 18.15 9.09
C GLY A 79 5.14 19.45 8.98
N ASP A 80 5.84 20.57 9.04
CA ASP A 80 5.26 21.92 8.99
C ASP A 80 5.34 22.56 7.59
N SER A 81 6.05 21.90 6.65
CA SER A 81 6.27 22.41 5.30
C SER A 81 6.27 21.29 4.26
N TYR A 82 6.08 21.66 2.98
CA TYR A 82 6.20 20.72 1.86
C TYR A 82 7.60 20.09 1.78
N GLU A 83 8.66 20.87 2.01
CA GLU A 83 10.03 20.36 1.94
C GLU A 83 10.30 19.33 3.03
N GLU A 84 9.77 19.55 4.23
CA GLU A 84 9.86 18.58 5.31
C GLU A 84 9.06 17.31 5.00
N PHE A 85 7.83 17.45 4.51
CA PHE A 85 7.03 16.31 4.05
C PHE A 85 7.75 15.52 2.95
N LYS A 86 8.33 16.21 1.96
CA LYS A 86 9.11 15.58 0.87
C LYS A 86 10.32 14.83 1.43
N HIS A 87 11.07 15.43 2.34
CA HIS A 87 12.20 14.77 2.99
C HIS A 87 11.77 13.50 3.74
N ASN A 88 10.71 13.59 4.53
CA ASN A 88 10.15 12.44 5.26
C ASN A 88 9.66 11.34 4.31
N PHE A 89 9.06 11.72 3.18
CA PHE A 89 8.64 10.78 2.16
C PHE A 89 9.83 10.07 1.49
N ILE A 90 10.91 10.78 1.17
CA ILE A 90 12.13 10.18 0.62
C ILE A 90 12.76 9.25 1.66
N THR A 91 12.85 9.65 2.91
CA THR A 91 13.34 8.80 4.00
C THR A 91 12.51 7.51 4.12
N TYR A 92 11.18 7.64 4.05
CA TYR A 92 10.29 6.48 4.05
C TYR A 92 10.57 5.51 2.88
N LEU A 93 10.98 6.00 1.71
CA LEU A 93 11.34 5.14 0.58
C LEU A 93 12.58 4.28 0.85
N THR A 94 13.49 4.73 1.73
CA THR A 94 14.69 3.96 2.10
C THR A 94 14.36 2.72 2.93
N ASP A 95 13.23 2.73 3.63
CA ASP A 95 12.80 1.66 4.54
C ASP A 95 11.86 0.64 3.88
N ILE A 96 11.58 0.82 2.57
CA ILE A 96 10.74 -0.12 1.83
C ILE A 96 11.47 -1.46 1.66
N PRO A 97 10.89 -2.59 2.10
CA PRO A 97 11.52 -3.89 1.98
C PRO A 97 11.59 -4.36 0.52
N ASP A 98 12.56 -5.23 0.22
CA ASP A 98 12.66 -5.89 -1.08
C ASP A 98 11.42 -6.72 -1.39
N GLY A 99 10.88 -6.53 -2.60
CA GLY A 99 9.69 -7.23 -3.07
C GLY A 99 8.65 -6.31 -3.70
N ILE A 100 7.43 -6.79 -3.80
CA ILE A 100 6.33 -6.00 -4.34
C ILE A 100 5.59 -5.35 -3.19
N CYS A 101 5.80 -4.04 -3.05
CA CYS A 101 5.17 -3.22 -2.03
C CYS A 101 4.04 -2.40 -2.62
N GLU A 102 2.93 -2.33 -1.92
CA GLU A 102 1.86 -1.39 -2.24
C GLU A 102 1.79 -0.32 -1.17
N THR A 103 1.79 0.92 -1.60
CA THR A 103 1.42 2.06 -0.78
C THR A 103 0.28 2.83 -1.45
N TYR A 104 -0.35 3.73 -0.73
CA TYR A 104 -1.43 4.56 -1.27
C TYR A 104 -1.30 5.99 -0.77
N ILE A 105 -1.80 6.90 -1.54
CA ILE A 105 -1.90 8.32 -1.21
C ILE A 105 -3.31 8.82 -1.49
N HIS A 106 -3.66 9.97 -0.94
CA HIS A 106 -4.95 10.62 -1.13
C HIS A 106 -4.78 12.03 -1.74
N PRO A 107 -4.18 12.14 -2.94
CA PRO A 107 -3.84 13.44 -3.51
C PRO A 107 -5.09 14.27 -3.77
N ALA A 108 -5.02 15.56 -3.45
CA ALA A 108 -6.06 16.52 -3.74
C ALA A 108 -5.47 17.89 -4.07
N LEU A 109 -6.23 18.70 -4.80
CA LEU A 109 -5.89 20.10 -5.03
C LEU A 109 -6.19 20.95 -3.79
N ASP A 110 -5.47 22.04 -3.63
CA ASP A 110 -5.76 23.06 -2.61
C ASP A 110 -6.96 23.91 -3.06
N THR A 111 -8.14 23.50 -2.58
CA THR A 111 -9.41 24.20 -2.87
C THR A 111 -10.18 24.43 -1.58
N ASP A 112 -11.03 25.44 -1.57
CA ASP A 112 -11.88 25.74 -0.40
C ASP A 112 -12.81 24.57 -0.07
N GLU A 113 -13.29 23.85 -1.10
CA GLU A 113 -14.08 22.64 -0.92
C GLU A 113 -13.28 21.55 -0.16
N MET A 114 -12.02 21.32 -0.53
CA MET A 114 -11.19 20.33 0.15
C MET A 114 -10.92 20.72 1.60
N LYS A 115 -10.70 22.00 1.87
CA LYS A 115 -10.53 22.54 3.24
C LYS A 115 -11.78 22.34 4.08
N ALA A 116 -12.96 22.48 3.48
CA ALA A 116 -14.24 22.25 4.15
C ALA A 116 -14.52 20.76 4.45
N ILE A 117 -14.00 19.84 3.61
CA ILE A 117 -14.25 18.40 3.76
C ILE A 117 -13.33 17.76 4.81
N THR A 118 -12.07 18.19 4.92
CA THR A 118 -11.11 17.49 5.80
C THR A 118 -10.03 18.42 6.36
N GLY A 119 -9.73 18.26 7.65
CA GLY A 119 -8.58 18.92 8.27
C GLY A 119 -7.20 18.42 7.76
N ARG A 120 -7.18 17.34 6.98
CA ARG A 120 -5.94 16.82 6.36
C ARG A 120 -5.72 17.33 4.93
N TRP A 121 -6.39 18.41 4.53
CA TRP A 121 -6.31 18.96 3.18
C TRP A 121 -4.88 19.31 2.76
N GLN A 122 -4.09 19.88 3.66
CA GLN A 122 -2.71 20.29 3.40
C GLN A 122 -1.82 19.09 3.04
N ARG A 123 -1.88 18.01 3.84
CA ARG A 123 -1.17 16.76 3.54
C ARG A 123 -1.58 16.20 2.18
N ARG A 124 -2.88 16.20 1.86
CA ARG A 124 -3.38 15.72 0.57
C ARG A 124 -2.88 16.55 -0.62
N TYR A 125 -2.72 17.86 -0.39
CA TYR A 125 -2.10 18.73 -1.38
C TYR A 125 -0.61 18.43 -1.55
N TRP A 126 0.11 18.18 -0.49
CA TRP A 126 1.50 17.74 -0.57
C TRP A 126 1.66 16.37 -1.24
N GLU A 127 0.77 15.43 -0.97
CA GLU A 127 0.70 14.16 -1.68
C GLU A 127 0.45 14.32 -3.19
N TYR A 128 -0.27 15.38 -3.59
CA TYR A 128 -0.40 15.73 -4.99
C TYR A 128 0.89 16.33 -5.57
N LEU A 129 1.59 17.17 -4.81
CA LEU A 129 2.85 17.79 -5.24
C LEU A 129 3.97 16.76 -5.41
N ILE A 130 4.15 15.83 -4.47
CA ILE A 130 5.20 14.81 -4.55
C ILE A 130 5.11 13.94 -5.80
N MET A 131 3.91 13.71 -6.33
CA MET A 131 3.74 12.95 -7.59
C MET A 131 4.21 13.68 -8.84
N LYS A 132 4.61 14.93 -8.71
CA LYS A 132 5.15 15.77 -9.79
C LYS A 132 6.58 16.25 -9.52
N ASP A 133 7.07 16.02 -8.32
CA ASP A 133 8.38 16.51 -7.89
C ASP A 133 9.49 15.60 -8.47
N PRO A 134 10.44 16.16 -9.24
CA PRO A 134 11.51 15.38 -9.85
C PRO A 134 12.43 14.72 -8.81
N ASP A 135 12.57 15.28 -7.61
CA ASP A 135 13.40 14.69 -6.55
C ASP A 135 12.84 13.34 -6.09
N ILE A 136 11.52 13.16 -6.15
CA ILE A 136 10.87 11.88 -5.81
C ILE A 136 11.20 10.81 -6.85
N TYR A 137 11.18 11.16 -8.14
CA TYR A 137 11.56 10.22 -9.21
C TYR A 137 13.03 9.85 -9.15
N LYS A 138 13.89 10.84 -8.83
CA LYS A 138 15.30 10.60 -8.59
C LYS A 138 15.50 9.64 -7.40
N ALA A 139 14.78 9.83 -6.30
CA ALA A 139 14.84 8.92 -5.17
C ALA A 139 14.36 7.50 -5.53
N PHE A 140 13.35 7.34 -6.38
CA PHE A 140 12.97 6.01 -6.89
C PHE A 140 14.12 5.33 -7.64
N ASP A 141 14.81 6.06 -8.50
CA ASP A 141 15.94 5.52 -9.26
C ASP A 141 17.13 5.18 -8.34
N GLU A 142 17.47 6.06 -7.41
CA GLU A 142 18.57 5.86 -6.44
C GLU A 142 18.36 4.63 -5.54
N HIS A 143 17.10 4.35 -5.19
CA HIS A 143 16.74 3.20 -4.35
C HIS A 143 16.27 1.97 -5.16
N ASN A 144 16.47 1.97 -6.48
CA ASN A 144 16.04 0.90 -7.38
C ASN A 144 14.53 0.56 -7.26
N ILE A 145 13.69 1.55 -6.98
CA ILE A 145 12.25 1.40 -6.86
C ILE A 145 11.61 1.56 -8.23
N LYS A 146 10.96 0.51 -8.71
CA LYS A 146 10.20 0.54 -9.96
C LYS A 146 8.72 0.67 -9.69
N LEU A 147 8.12 1.75 -10.16
CA LEU A 147 6.68 1.91 -10.12
C LEU A 147 6.00 0.95 -11.11
N ILE A 148 5.07 0.18 -10.62
CA ILE A 148 4.30 -0.79 -11.42
C ILE A 148 2.80 -0.63 -11.17
N SER A 149 2.00 -1.03 -12.14
CA SER A 149 0.55 -1.13 -11.97
C SER A 149 0.13 -2.53 -11.54
N TYR A 150 -1.10 -2.67 -11.09
CA TYR A 150 -1.69 -4.01 -10.85
C TYR A 150 -1.74 -4.90 -12.10
N ARG A 151 -1.75 -4.32 -13.31
CA ARG A 151 -1.64 -5.08 -14.56
C ARG A 151 -0.25 -5.71 -14.71
N ASP A 152 0.78 -4.98 -14.29
CA ASP A 152 2.15 -5.48 -14.31
C ASP A 152 2.37 -6.53 -13.22
N LEU A 153 1.78 -6.34 -12.04
CA LEU A 153 1.75 -7.35 -10.97
C LEU A 153 1.17 -8.68 -11.49
N VAL A 154 0.05 -8.64 -12.24
CA VAL A 154 -0.54 -9.85 -12.84
C VAL A 154 0.42 -10.54 -13.80
N LYS A 155 1.18 -9.78 -14.61
CA LYS A 155 2.17 -10.35 -15.54
C LYS A 155 3.33 -10.98 -14.77
N LEU A 156 3.90 -10.28 -13.79
CA LEU A 156 5.01 -10.75 -12.97
C LEU A 156 4.69 -12.07 -12.23
N LYS A 157 3.49 -12.19 -11.68
CA LYS A 157 3.06 -13.39 -10.93
C LYS A 157 2.62 -14.57 -11.82
N LYS A 158 2.48 -14.37 -13.14
CA LYS A 158 2.24 -15.47 -14.11
C LYS A 158 3.54 -16.11 -14.60
N ILE A 159 4.67 -15.44 -14.43
CA ILE A 159 5.97 -15.90 -14.92
C ILE A 159 6.66 -16.79 -13.85
N ASN A 160 6.26 -16.70 -12.60
CA ASN A 160 6.76 -17.47 -11.45
C ASN A 160 5.72 -18.50 -10.98
#